data_d8bd06844f91ae6a3f0adf24ff354fc6
#
_entry.id   d8bd06844f91ae6a3f0adf24ff354fc6
#
_cell.length_a   1.000
_cell.length_b   1.000
_cell.length_c   1.000
_cell.angle_alpha   90.00
_cell.angle_beta   90.00
_cell.angle_gamma   90.00
#
_symmetry.space_group_name_H-M   'P 1'
#
loop_
_entity.id
_entity.type
_entity.pdbx_description
1 polymer ?
#
loop_
_entity_poly.entity_id
_entity_poly.type
_entity_poly.pdbx_seq_one_letter_code
_entity_poly.pdbx_strand_id
1 'polypeptide(L)'
;TYNILNTSNINWGVYGNASFIKNKINELHPDLNGKMIDGTRVYEEGYSMYRMYLAEWAGVDPETGLALYWSKDTDGNLVKTSDYQVAQANHKVATDDLLPTVYGGFGTNVEAYGFDFSVQLAYQLGGKIYDSGYSRLMHGGTSSFAGNNWHKDIYKAWTPENTKTDVPRLNANDRYANSTSTRFIISSDYLSLNNITLGYTLPKTVLDRVGISRVRVYCTADNVALWTKRKGLDPRQSFTSATTARYTPIRTVSGGINVAF
;
A
#
# COMPACT_ATOMS: atom_id res chain seq x y z
N THR A 1 26.41 -4.19 3.79
CA THR A 1 27.14 -3.78 2.57
C THR A 1 28.13 -4.86 2.22
N TYR A 2 28.21 -5.20 0.97
CA TYR A 2 29.18 -6.16 0.45
C TYR A 2 29.79 -5.60 -0.85
N ASN A 3 31.11 -5.60 -0.95
CA ASN A 3 31.83 -5.21 -2.16
C ASN A 3 32.01 -6.43 -3.04
N ILE A 4 31.34 -6.42 -4.19
CA ILE A 4 31.41 -7.52 -5.19
C ILE A 4 32.73 -7.43 -5.96
N LEU A 5 33.12 -6.22 -6.34
CA LEU A 5 34.35 -5.95 -7.05
C LEU A 5 35.01 -4.69 -6.50
N ASN A 6 36.33 -4.73 -6.33
CA ASN A 6 37.11 -3.58 -5.94
C ASN A 6 38.48 -3.66 -6.64
N THR A 7 38.60 -2.96 -7.75
CA THR A 7 39.81 -2.87 -8.56
C THR A 7 40.20 -1.41 -8.73
N SER A 8 41.34 -1.13 -9.34
CA SER A 8 41.78 0.24 -9.62
C SER A 8 40.82 1.05 -10.47
N ASN A 9 40.01 0.40 -11.31
CA ASN A 9 39.16 1.06 -12.30
C ASN A 9 37.64 0.79 -12.11
N ILE A 10 37.29 -0.23 -11.30
CA ILE A 10 35.89 -0.62 -11.09
C ILE A 10 35.68 -0.89 -9.61
N ASN A 11 34.67 -0.26 -9.07
CA ASN A 11 34.20 -0.45 -7.71
C ASN A 11 32.71 -0.79 -7.76
N TRP A 12 32.33 -1.97 -7.30
CA TRP A 12 30.94 -2.42 -7.30
C TRP A 12 30.53 -2.94 -5.94
N GLY A 13 29.57 -2.27 -5.34
CA GLY A 13 29.01 -2.63 -4.03
C GLY A 13 27.51 -2.85 -4.09
N VAL A 14 27.04 -3.69 -3.20
CA VAL A 14 25.62 -3.90 -2.89
C VAL A 14 25.39 -3.70 -1.40
N TYR A 15 24.21 -3.25 -1.05
CA TYR A 15 23.82 -3.10 0.34
C TYR A 15 22.34 -3.46 0.52
N GLY A 16 22.00 -3.84 1.72
CA GLY A 16 20.61 -4.11 2.08
C GLY A 16 20.43 -4.19 3.58
N ASN A 17 19.19 -3.98 3.99
CA ASN A 17 18.74 -4.19 5.36
C ASN A 17 17.34 -4.80 5.35
N ALA A 18 16.99 -5.46 6.45
CA ALA A 18 15.68 -5.97 6.72
C ALA A 18 15.35 -5.75 8.20
N SER A 19 14.14 -5.27 8.46
CA SER A 19 13.60 -5.10 9.80
C SER A 19 12.33 -5.94 9.92
N PHE A 20 12.25 -6.75 10.98
CA PHE A 20 11.09 -7.57 11.29
C PHE A 20 10.31 -6.93 12.42
N ILE A 21 9.00 -6.82 12.27
CA ILE A 21 8.11 -6.29 13.30
C ILE A 21 7.16 -7.37 13.76
N LYS A 22 6.99 -7.45 15.06
CA LYS A 22 5.91 -8.20 15.69
C LYS A 22 5.35 -7.37 16.83
N ASN A 23 4.06 -7.10 16.76
CA ASN A 23 3.33 -6.40 17.81
C ASN A 23 2.36 -7.38 18.50
N LYS A 24 2.24 -7.24 19.80
CA LYS A 24 1.34 -8.08 20.61
C LYS A 24 0.89 -7.31 21.84
N ILE A 25 -0.40 -7.31 22.09
CA ILE A 25 -0.97 -6.86 23.36
C ILE A 25 -0.73 -7.98 24.39
N ASN A 26 0.00 -7.68 25.43
CA ASN A 26 0.29 -8.66 26.47
C ASN A 26 -0.91 -8.80 27.44
N GLU A 27 -1.46 -7.65 27.85
CA GLU A 27 -2.52 -7.58 28.84
C GLU A 27 -3.38 -6.34 28.60
N LEU A 28 -4.68 -6.45 28.81
CA LEU A 28 -5.65 -5.35 28.85
C LEU A 28 -6.10 -5.14 30.30
N HIS A 29 -6.76 -4.01 30.55
CA HIS A 29 -7.35 -3.78 31.89
C HIS A 29 -8.31 -4.94 32.24
N PRO A 30 -8.28 -5.47 33.48
CA PRO A 30 -9.08 -6.65 33.88
C PRO A 30 -10.58 -6.54 33.56
N ASP A 31 -11.17 -5.35 33.67
CA ASP A 31 -12.58 -5.10 33.36
C ASP A 31 -12.95 -5.33 31.91
N LEU A 32 -11.96 -5.39 31.01
CA LEU A 32 -12.18 -5.61 29.57
C LEU A 32 -12.25 -7.10 29.20
N ASN A 33 -12.00 -8.00 30.14
CA ASN A 33 -12.03 -9.45 29.91
C ASN A 33 -11.22 -9.89 28.66
N GLY A 34 -10.03 -9.31 28.48
CA GLY A 34 -9.09 -9.66 27.42
C GLY A 34 -9.44 -9.14 26.01
N LYS A 35 -10.52 -8.35 25.86
CA LYS A 35 -10.94 -7.82 24.57
C LYS A 35 -11.65 -6.47 24.68
N MET A 36 -11.26 -5.55 23.81
CA MET A 36 -11.91 -4.24 23.64
C MET A 36 -12.20 -3.98 22.17
N ILE A 37 -13.35 -3.40 21.87
CA ILE A 37 -13.73 -2.96 20.53
C ILE A 37 -13.92 -1.45 20.56
N ASP A 38 -13.23 -0.75 19.67
CA ASP A 38 -13.36 0.70 19.48
C ASP A 38 -13.60 0.99 18.00
N GLY A 39 -14.86 1.30 17.69
CA GLY A 39 -15.29 1.56 16.31
C GLY A 39 -15.00 0.39 15.37
N THR A 40 -14.03 0.57 14.47
CA THR A 40 -13.58 -0.44 13.52
C THR A 40 -12.29 -1.15 13.94
N ARG A 41 -11.87 -1.01 15.19
CA ARG A 41 -10.68 -1.66 15.74
C ARG A 41 -11.03 -2.68 16.78
N VAL A 42 -10.18 -3.69 16.92
CA VAL A 42 -10.24 -4.67 17.97
C VAL A 42 -8.88 -4.79 18.65
N TYR A 43 -8.90 -4.70 19.97
CA TYR A 43 -7.77 -4.93 20.86
C TYR A 43 -8.04 -6.21 21.62
N GLU A 44 -7.19 -7.19 21.49
CA GLU A 44 -7.36 -8.52 22.06
C GLU A 44 -6.00 -9.03 22.53
N GLU A 45 -5.97 -9.58 23.74
CA GLU A 45 -4.74 -10.13 24.31
C GLU A 45 -4.19 -11.25 23.44
N GLY A 46 -2.88 -11.25 23.25
CA GLY A 46 -2.21 -12.21 22.39
C GLY A 46 -2.10 -11.78 20.93
N TYR A 47 -2.84 -10.77 20.50
CA TYR A 47 -2.86 -10.29 19.12
C TYR A 47 -2.25 -8.88 18.98
N SER A 48 -2.03 -8.48 17.74
CA SER A 48 -1.57 -7.13 17.43
C SER A 48 -2.64 -6.08 17.73
N MET A 49 -2.22 -4.91 18.22
CA MET A 49 -3.11 -3.75 18.38
C MET A 49 -3.53 -3.14 17.03
N TYR A 50 -2.92 -3.58 15.93
CA TYR A 50 -3.16 -3.05 14.57
C TYR A 50 -4.07 -3.98 13.77
N ARG A 51 -5.20 -4.39 14.35
CA ARG A 51 -6.23 -5.19 13.70
C ARG A 51 -7.52 -4.39 13.57
N MET A 52 -8.23 -4.55 12.46
CA MET A 52 -9.57 -4.01 12.29
C MET A 52 -10.63 -5.05 12.61
N TYR A 53 -11.82 -4.59 12.98
CA TYR A 53 -12.99 -5.41 13.28
C TYR A 53 -14.14 -4.99 12.39
N LEU A 54 -14.38 -5.74 11.34
CA LEU A 54 -15.21 -5.30 10.22
C LEU A 54 -16.31 -6.32 9.92
N ALA A 55 -17.40 -5.84 9.33
CA ALA A 55 -18.37 -6.71 8.68
C ALA A 55 -17.67 -7.53 7.59
N GLU A 56 -17.95 -8.81 7.52
CA GLU A 56 -17.32 -9.72 6.58
C GLU A 56 -18.05 -9.69 5.23
N TRP A 57 -17.30 -9.43 4.17
CA TRP A 57 -17.80 -9.41 2.80
C TRP A 57 -18.15 -10.82 2.31
N ALA A 58 -19.36 -11.02 1.75
CA ALA A 58 -19.84 -12.29 1.23
C ALA A 58 -20.01 -12.33 -0.31
N GLY A 59 -19.60 -11.26 -0.98
CA GLY A 59 -19.69 -11.18 -2.45
C GLY A 59 -20.84 -10.31 -2.95
N VAL A 60 -21.20 -10.54 -4.20
CA VAL A 60 -22.34 -9.91 -4.87
C VAL A 60 -23.39 -10.99 -5.13
N ASP A 61 -24.63 -10.66 -4.88
CA ASP A 61 -25.76 -11.54 -5.21
C ASP A 61 -25.87 -11.70 -6.74
N PRO A 62 -25.72 -12.91 -7.27
CA PRO A 62 -25.76 -13.13 -8.71
C PRO A 62 -27.12 -12.86 -9.34
N GLU A 63 -28.21 -12.89 -8.57
CA GLU A 63 -29.58 -12.67 -9.07
C GLU A 63 -29.97 -11.20 -9.04
N THR A 64 -29.58 -10.48 -7.99
CA THR A 64 -30.02 -9.10 -7.76
C THR A 64 -28.95 -8.04 -7.93
N GLY A 65 -27.68 -8.46 -7.91
CA GLY A 65 -26.51 -7.55 -7.95
C GLY A 65 -26.26 -6.78 -6.65
N LEU A 66 -26.96 -7.10 -5.56
CA LEU A 66 -26.78 -6.47 -4.27
C LEU A 66 -25.44 -6.89 -3.63
N ALA A 67 -24.86 -5.99 -2.87
CA ALA A 67 -23.74 -6.30 -1.96
C ALA A 67 -24.21 -7.25 -0.87
N LEU A 68 -23.49 -8.35 -0.65
CA LEU A 68 -23.77 -9.32 0.40
C LEU A 68 -22.69 -9.30 1.48
N TYR A 69 -23.14 -9.48 2.70
CA TYR A 69 -22.32 -9.58 3.92
C TYR A 69 -22.68 -10.83 4.69
N TRP A 70 -21.71 -11.42 5.35
CA TRP A 70 -21.98 -12.49 6.30
C TRP A 70 -22.62 -11.93 7.56
N SER A 71 -23.61 -12.64 8.06
CA SER A 71 -24.32 -12.37 9.32
C SER A 71 -24.57 -13.68 10.07
N LYS A 72 -25.05 -13.59 11.27
CA LYS A 72 -25.59 -14.74 12.02
C LYS A 72 -27.09 -14.61 12.17
N ASP A 73 -27.78 -15.73 11.95
CA ASP A 73 -29.21 -15.85 12.27
C ASP A 73 -29.44 -16.01 13.78
N THR A 74 -30.69 -16.17 14.18
CA THR A 74 -31.11 -16.39 15.60
C THR A 74 -30.52 -17.66 16.19
N ASP A 75 -30.21 -18.65 15.37
CA ASP A 75 -29.65 -19.95 15.77
C ASP A 75 -28.11 -19.94 15.76
N GLY A 76 -27.50 -18.81 15.37
CA GLY A 76 -26.05 -18.63 15.32
C GLY A 76 -25.39 -19.13 14.04
N ASN A 77 -26.17 -19.59 13.05
CA ASN A 77 -25.61 -20.04 11.75
C ASN A 77 -25.21 -18.85 10.88
N LEU A 78 -24.15 -19.03 10.09
CA LEU A 78 -23.74 -18.05 9.11
C LEU A 78 -24.70 -17.99 7.93
N VAL A 79 -25.26 -16.81 7.70
CA VAL A 79 -26.17 -16.51 6.57
C VAL A 79 -25.69 -15.27 5.84
N LYS A 80 -26.08 -15.13 4.57
CA LYS A 80 -25.79 -13.92 3.79
C LYS A 80 -26.95 -12.95 3.87
N THR A 81 -26.65 -11.68 4.00
CA THR A 81 -27.63 -10.59 3.98
C THR A 81 -27.13 -9.42 3.16
N SER A 82 -28.05 -8.73 2.49
CA SER A 82 -27.77 -7.44 1.85
C SER A 82 -27.91 -6.26 2.79
N ASP A 83 -28.46 -6.48 4.00
CA ASP A 83 -28.53 -5.44 5.02
C ASP A 83 -27.23 -5.38 5.83
N TYR A 84 -26.43 -4.35 5.55
CA TYR A 84 -25.17 -4.11 6.23
C TYR A 84 -25.34 -3.85 7.73
N GLN A 85 -26.45 -3.23 8.17
CA GLN A 85 -26.66 -2.96 9.57
C GLN A 85 -26.87 -4.25 10.37
N VAL A 86 -27.65 -5.18 9.81
CA VAL A 86 -27.84 -6.52 10.38
C VAL A 86 -26.52 -7.28 10.42
N ALA A 87 -25.75 -7.27 9.31
CA ALA A 87 -24.45 -7.92 9.27
C ALA A 87 -23.49 -7.37 10.33
N GLN A 88 -23.35 -6.04 10.39
CA GLN A 88 -22.43 -5.40 11.32
C GLN A 88 -22.82 -5.57 12.81
N ALA A 89 -24.11 -5.72 13.10
CA ALA A 89 -24.59 -5.98 14.45
C ALA A 89 -24.32 -7.43 14.89
N ASN A 90 -24.51 -8.40 13.99
CA ASN A 90 -24.52 -9.82 14.33
C ASN A 90 -23.23 -10.56 14.01
N HIS A 91 -22.42 -10.04 13.06
CA HIS A 91 -21.18 -10.72 12.67
C HIS A 91 -20.12 -9.73 12.17
N LYS A 92 -19.02 -9.67 12.91
CA LYS A 92 -17.80 -9.00 12.50
C LYS A 92 -16.61 -9.93 12.67
N VAL A 93 -15.60 -9.73 11.85
CA VAL A 93 -14.35 -10.49 11.93
C VAL A 93 -13.17 -9.57 12.17
N ALA A 94 -12.22 -10.03 12.96
CA ALA A 94 -10.94 -9.38 13.10
C ALA A 94 -10.10 -9.67 11.85
N THR A 95 -9.49 -8.63 11.29
CA THR A 95 -8.55 -8.80 10.16
C THR A 95 -7.23 -9.42 10.61
N ASP A 96 -6.41 -9.82 9.64
CA ASP A 96 -5.00 -10.03 9.87
C ASP A 96 -4.32 -8.75 10.37
N ASP A 97 -3.08 -8.87 10.84
CA ASP A 97 -2.28 -7.72 11.25
C ASP A 97 -2.08 -6.74 10.09
N LEU A 98 -2.26 -5.47 10.37
CA LEU A 98 -2.03 -4.41 9.40
C LEU A 98 -0.54 -4.06 9.27
N LEU A 99 0.25 -4.35 10.31
CA LEU A 99 1.69 -4.14 10.26
C LEU A 99 2.35 -5.12 9.28
N PRO A 100 3.40 -4.67 8.60
CA PRO A 100 4.22 -5.56 7.79
C PRO A 100 4.97 -6.56 8.66
N THR A 101 5.21 -7.74 8.13
CA THR A 101 6.09 -8.72 8.76
C THR A 101 7.55 -8.31 8.62
N VAL A 102 7.91 -7.80 7.45
CA VAL A 102 9.25 -7.35 7.14
C VAL A 102 9.22 -6.13 6.22
N TYR A 103 10.14 -5.20 6.47
CA TYR A 103 10.42 -4.09 5.57
C TYR A 103 11.90 -3.76 5.56
N GLY A 104 12.34 -3.07 4.53
CA GLY A 104 13.74 -2.69 4.40
C GLY A 104 14.04 -2.01 3.08
N GLY A 105 15.33 -1.96 2.79
CA GLY A 105 15.83 -1.41 1.55
C GLY A 105 17.06 -2.16 1.06
N PHE A 106 17.30 -2.10 -0.23
CA PHE A 106 18.49 -2.63 -0.85
C PHE A 106 18.87 -1.78 -2.06
N GLY A 107 20.11 -1.88 -2.45
CA GLY A 107 20.61 -1.10 -3.57
C GLY A 107 21.97 -1.55 -4.03
N THR A 108 22.43 -0.90 -5.08
CA THR A 108 23.75 -1.10 -5.65
C THR A 108 24.38 0.23 -6.03
N ASN A 109 25.70 0.28 -5.95
CA ASN A 109 26.51 1.36 -6.46
C ASN A 109 27.67 0.78 -7.28
N VAL A 110 27.87 1.36 -8.44
CA VAL A 110 28.92 0.98 -9.37
C VAL A 110 29.69 2.23 -9.77
N GLU A 111 31.00 2.20 -9.63
CA GLU A 111 31.91 3.22 -10.17
C GLU A 111 32.84 2.54 -11.17
N ALA A 112 32.90 3.04 -12.38
CA ALA A 112 33.73 2.46 -13.41
C ALA A 112 34.15 3.53 -14.45
N TYR A 113 35.45 3.68 -14.69
CA TYR A 113 36.02 4.56 -15.75
C TYR A 113 35.48 6.00 -15.71
N GLY A 114 35.26 6.55 -14.52
CA GLY A 114 34.71 7.89 -14.32
C GLY A 114 33.18 7.95 -14.26
N PHE A 115 32.48 6.90 -14.65
CA PHE A 115 31.03 6.78 -14.42
C PHE A 115 30.74 6.34 -12.99
N ASP A 116 29.68 6.88 -12.40
CA ASP A 116 29.08 6.41 -11.18
C ASP A 116 27.57 6.15 -11.41
N PHE A 117 27.13 4.99 -11.00
CA PHE A 117 25.74 4.57 -11.10
C PHE A 117 25.24 4.03 -9.75
N SER A 118 24.10 4.49 -9.31
CA SER A 118 23.47 3.97 -8.10
C SER A 118 21.97 3.75 -8.27
N VAL A 119 21.48 2.71 -7.61
CA VAL A 119 20.05 2.40 -7.53
C VAL A 119 19.69 2.09 -6.09
N GLN A 120 18.58 2.64 -5.64
CA GLN A 120 18.03 2.40 -4.31
C GLN A 120 16.58 1.94 -4.41
N LEU A 121 16.29 0.81 -3.77
CA LEU A 121 14.96 0.24 -3.64
C LEU A 121 14.56 0.14 -2.17
N ALA A 122 13.25 0.21 -1.93
CA ALA A 122 12.65 -0.11 -0.63
C ALA A 122 11.50 -1.09 -0.82
N TYR A 123 11.26 -1.91 0.19
CA TYR A 123 10.23 -2.94 0.15
C TYR A 123 9.52 -3.09 1.49
N GLN A 124 8.31 -3.61 1.42
CA GLN A 124 7.51 -4.04 2.56
C GLN A 124 6.71 -5.27 2.18
N LEU A 125 6.61 -6.25 3.07
CA LEU A 125 5.89 -7.50 2.85
C LEU A 125 5.09 -7.89 4.09
N GLY A 126 3.94 -8.51 3.88
CA GLY A 126 3.13 -9.19 4.90
C GLY A 126 2.13 -8.32 5.65
N GLY A 127 1.95 -7.06 5.31
CA GLY A 127 0.95 -6.20 5.93
C GLY A 127 -0.38 -6.16 5.17
N LYS A 128 -1.38 -5.59 5.82
CA LYS A 128 -2.69 -5.27 5.23
C LYS A 128 -2.97 -3.78 5.33
N ILE A 129 -3.87 -3.30 4.49
CA ILE A 129 -4.34 -1.91 4.54
C ILE A 129 -5.81 -1.85 4.14
N TYR A 130 -6.58 -1.01 4.81
CA TYR A 130 -7.92 -0.67 4.37
C TYR A 130 -7.84 0.42 3.30
N ASP A 131 -8.25 0.10 2.08
CA ASP A 131 -8.21 1.01 0.95
C ASP A 131 -9.44 1.92 0.94
N SER A 132 -9.42 2.95 1.79
CA SER A 132 -10.52 3.91 1.91
C SER A 132 -10.72 4.75 0.64
N GLY A 133 -9.65 5.01 -0.09
CA GLY A 133 -9.73 5.71 -1.37
C GLY A 133 -10.52 4.92 -2.42
N TYR A 134 -10.21 3.65 -2.55
CA TYR A 134 -10.95 2.76 -3.45
C TYR A 134 -12.38 2.52 -2.99
N SER A 135 -12.60 2.27 -1.69
CA SER A 135 -13.93 2.13 -1.10
C SER A 135 -14.83 3.33 -1.45
N ARG A 136 -14.29 4.54 -1.30
CA ARG A 136 -15.02 5.77 -1.61
C ARG A 136 -15.36 5.91 -3.10
N LEU A 137 -14.51 5.41 -3.98
CA LEU A 137 -14.70 5.48 -5.44
C LEU A 137 -15.54 4.32 -6.00
N MET A 138 -15.93 3.35 -5.17
CA MET A 138 -16.75 2.19 -5.56
C MET A 138 -18.18 2.28 -5.02
N HIS A 139 -18.70 3.50 -4.88
CA HIS A 139 -20.06 3.76 -4.39
C HIS A 139 -21.15 3.43 -5.43
N GLY A 140 -22.34 3.14 -4.95
CA GLY A 140 -23.50 2.81 -5.80
C GLY A 140 -24.19 4.04 -6.46
N GLY A 141 -23.69 5.25 -6.22
CA GLY A 141 -24.30 6.48 -6.78
C GLY A 141 -25.34 7.14 -5.86
N THR A 142 -25.38 6.78 -4.57
CA THR A 142 -26.29 7.41 -3.61
C THR A 142 -26.04 8.93 -3.48
N SER A 143 -27.05 9.68 -3.03
CA SER A 143 -26.98 11.14 -2.89
C SER A 143 -25.80 11.65 -2.06
N SER A 144 -25.33 10.86 -1.07
CA SER A 144 -24.13 11.17 -0.27
C SER A 144 -22.83 11.20 -1.07
N PHE A 145 -22.83 10.62 -2.26
CA PHE A 145 -21.70 10.61 -3.18
C PHE A 145 -21.94 11.42 -4.46
N ALA A 146 -23.01 12.22 -4.51
CA ALA A 146 -23.30 13.07 -5.66
C ALA A 146 -22.10 13.95 -6.01
N GLY A 147 -21.72 13.98 -7.28
CA GLY A 147 -20.56 14.74 -7.79
C GLY A 147 -19.19 14.06 -7.57
N ASN A 148 -19.12 12.91 -6.91
CA ASN A 148 -17.88 12.15 -6.82
C ASN A 148 -17.66 11.26 -8.06
N ASN A 149 -16.41 11.13 -8.47
CA ASN A 149 -16.03 10.22 -9.55
C ASN A 149 -16.05 8.76 -9.07
N TRP A 150 -16.12 7.83 -10.01
CA TRP A 150 -15.93 6.40 -9.79
C TRP A 150 -14.54 5.94 -10.18
N HIS A 151 -14.09 4.88 -9.53
CA HIS A 151 -12.95 4.12 -10.01
C HIS A 151 -13.34 3.38 -11.30
N LYS A 152 -12.40 3.20 -12.23
CA LYS A 152 -12.62 2.49 -13.50
C LYS A 152 -13.17 1.06 -13.33
N ASP A 153 -12.93 0.41 -12.21
CA ASP A 153 -13.45 -0.93 -11.95
C ASP A 153 -14.98 -0.97 -11.83
N ILE A 154 -15.64 0.20 -11.75
CA ILE A 154 -17.10 0.29 -11.79
C ILE A 154 -17.69 -0.25 -13.10
N TYR A 155 -16.92 -0.26 -14.19
CA TYR A 155 -17.33 -0.90 -15.44
C TYR A 155 -17.51 -2.42 -15.34
N LYS A 156 -17.02 -3.02 -14.24
CA LYS A 156 -17.25 -4.44 -13.92
C LYS A 156 -18.51 -4.65 -13.07
N ALA A 157 -19.27 -3.58 -12.81
CA ALA A 157 -20.49 -3.69 -11.99
C ALA A 157 -21.41 -4.79 -12.51
N TRP A 158 -22.13 -5.39 -11.59
CA TRP A 158 -23.11 -6.41 -11.91
C TRP A 158 -24.18 -5.85 -12.89
N THR A 159 -24.47 -6.62 -13.91
CA THR A 159 -25.63 -6.48 -14.82
C THR A 159 -26.20 -7.85 -15.10
N PRO A 160 -27.43 -7.96 -15.66
CA PRO A 160 -27.99 -9.27 -16.05
C PRO A 160 -27.08 -10.08 -16.98
N GLU A 161 -26.22 -9.40 -17.76
CA GLU A 161 -25.24 -10.01 -18.67
C GLU A 161 -23.90 -10.29 -18.01
N ASN A 162 -23.62 -9.68 -16.84
CA ASN A 162 -22.38 -9.81 -16.08
C ASN A 162 -22.66 -10.15 -14.61
N THR A 163 -23.17 -11.34 -14.35
CA THR A 163 -23.54 -11.79 -13.00
C THR A 163 -22.36 -12.31 -12.17
N LYS A 164 -21.21 -12.63 -12.82
CA LYS A 164 -20.01 -13.14 -12.14
C LYS A 164 -19.01 -12.01 -11.88
N THR A 165 -19.31 -11.18 -10.92
CA THR A 165 -18.49 -10.02 -10.56
C THR A 165 -18.45 -9.84 -9.04
N ASP A 166 -17.42 -9.15 -8.55
CA ASP A 166 -17.25 -8.70 -7.17
C ASP A 166 -17.68 -7.23 -6.96
N VAL A 167 -18.20 -6.60 -8.03
CA VAL A 167 -18.65 -5.21 -8.00
C VAL A 167 -20.17 -5.18 -8.03
N PRO A 168 -20.83 -4.70 -6.95
CA PRO A 168 -22.30 -4.58 -6.91
C PRO A 168 -22.85 -3.74 -8.04
N ARG A 169 -24.13 -3.91 -8.32
CA ARG A 169 -24.85 -3.12 -9.32
C ARG A 169 -24.79 -1.62 -8.98
N LEU A 170 -24.88 -0.78 -10.00
CA LEU A 170 -25.02 0.65 -9.85
C LEU A 170 -26.50 1.01 -9.64
N ASN A 171 -26.82 1.38 -8.42
CA ASN A 171 -28.15 1.85 -8.06
C ASN A 171 -28.06 2.84 -6.90
N ALA A 172 -28.56 4.05 -7.11
CA ALA A 172 -28.54 5.12 -6.12
C ALA A 172 -29.32 4.80 -4.82
N ASN A 173 -30.19 3.80 -4.84
CA ASN A 173 -30.94 3.34 -3.67
C ASN A 173 -30.17 2.28 -2.85
N ASP A 174 -29.11 1.70 -3.40
CA ASP A 174 -28.32 0.66 -2.75
C ASP A 174 -27.25 1.27 -1.84
N ARG A 175 -27.67 1.63 -0.61
CA ARG A 175 -26.85 2.35 0.39
C ARG A 175 -25.58 1.63 0.79
N TYR A 176 -25.53 0.31 0.64
CA TYR A 176 -24.51 -0.55 1.22
C TYR A 176 -23.48 -1.07 0.21
N ALA A 177 -23.48 -0.59 -1.02
CA ALA A 177 -22.58 -1.06 -2.08
C ALA A 177 -21.08 -0.93 -1.72
N ASN A 178 -20.72 0.08 -0.94
CA ASN A 178 -19.34 0.36 -0.53
C ASN A 178 -19.16 0.53 1.00
N SER A 179 -19.99 -0.15 1.79
CA SER A 179 -19.90 -0.09 3.25
C SER A 179 -18.58 -0.65 3.78
N THR A 180 -18.16 -0.16 4.93
CA THR A 180 -16.91 -0.52 5.60
C THR A 180 -16.88 -2.02 5.93
N SER A 181 -16.08 -2.78 5.21
CA SER A 181 -16.06 -4.24 5.30
C SER A 181 -14.70 -4.80 4.89
N THR A 182 -14.52 -6.10 5.06
CA THR A 182 -13.31 -6.81 4.64
C THR A 182 -13.06 -6.75 3.13
N ARG A 183 -14.06 -6.38 2.31
CA ARG A 183 -13.91 -6.17 0.86
C ARG A 183 -12.75 -5.26 0.50
N PHE A 184 -12.50 -4.24 1.32
CA PHE A 184 -11.52 -3.20 1.06
C PHE A 184 -10.20 -3.40 1.82
N ILE A 185 -10.03 -4.55 2.47
CA ILE A 185 -8.75 -4.96 3.05
C ILE A 185 -7.92 -5.64 1.97
N ILE A 186 -6.77 -5.05 1.68
CA ILE A 186 -5.85 -5.58 0.67
C ILE A 186 -4.43 -5.66 1.23
N SER A 187 -3.53 -6.37 0.52
CA SER A 187 -2.11 -6.38 0.88
C SER A 187 -1.51 -4.97 0.78
N SER A 188 -0.72 -4.60 1.77
CA SER A 188 0.11 -3.40 1.76
C SER A 188 1.53 -3.65 1.23
N ASP A 189 1.80 -4.82 0.67
CA ASP A 189 3.09 -5.14 0.06
C ASP A 189 3.45 -4.16 -1.04
N TYR A 190 4.69 -3.75 -1.06
CA TYR A 190 5.21 -2.93 -2.14
C TYR A 190 6.69 -3.17 -2.39
N LEU A 191 7.10 -2.86 -3.62
CA LEU A 191 8.47 -2.59 -4.01
C LEU A 191 8.51 -1.17 -4.59
N SER A 192 9.44 -0.35 -4.10
CA SER A 192 9.63 1.02 -4.54
C SER A 192 11.03 1.22 -5.08
N LEU A 193 11.14 1.75 -6.29
CA LEU A 193 12.38 2.25 -6.85
C LEU A 193 12.50 3.73 -6.48
N ASN A 194 13.24 3.98 -5.40
CA ASN A 194 13.29 5.29 -4.76
C ASN A 194 14.19 6.26 -5.49
N ASN A 195 15.36 5.78 -5.91
CA ASN A 195 16.34 6.64 -6.57
C ASN A 195 17.14 5.86 -7.62
N ILE A 196 17.45 6.54 -8.73
CA ILE A 196 18.46 6.15 -9.70
C ILE A 196 19.33 7.37 -9.96
N THR A 197 20.65 7.21 -9.86
CA THR A 197 21.59 8.27 -10.19
C THR A 197 22.62 7.73 -11.17
N LEU A 198 22.92 8.53 -12.18
CA LEU A 198 24.01 8.31 -13.12
C LEU A 198 24.86 9.57 -13.17
N GLY A 199 26.14 9.45 -12.88
CA GLY A 199 27.10 10.52 -12.95
C GLY A 199 28.30 10.17 -13.83
N TYR A 200 29.00 11.20 -14.26
CA TYR A 200 30.28 11.07 -14.93
C TYR A 200 31.24 12.15 -14.44
N THR A 201 32.39 11.72 -13.97
CA THR A 201 33.50 12.59 -13.55
C THR A 201 34.52 12.70 -14.69
N LEU A 202 34.79 13.92 -15.14
CA LEU A 202 35.74 14.16 -16.20
C LEU A 202 37.18 13.75 -15.82
N PRO A 203 37.95 13.17 -16.73
CA PRO A 203 39.34 12.80 -16.49
C PRO A 203 40.18 14.02 -16.13
N LYS A 204 41.12 13.87 -15.20
CA LYS A 204 42.05 14.93 -14.78
C LYS A 204 42.85 15.52 -15.93
N THR A 205 43.22 14.70 -16.89
CA THR A 205 43.97 15.15 -18.09
C THR A 205 43.31 16.26 -18.91
N VAL A 206 41.97 16.37 -18.81
CA VAL A 206 41.19 17.44 -19.44
C VAL A 206 41.16 18.68 -18.53
N LEU A 207 41.09 18.49 -17.21
CA LEU A 207 40.86 19.53 -16.21
C LEU A 207 42.15 20.28 -15.82
N ASP A 208 43.29 19.62 -15.84
CA ASP A 208 44.59 20.21 -15.46
C ASP A 208 44.95 21.44 -16.30
N ARG A 209 44.42 21.53 -17.53
CA ARG A 209 44.67 22.66 -18.42
C ARG A 209 43.93 23.95 -18.03
N VAL A 210 42.87 23.82 -17.22
CA VAL A 210 42.00 24.94 -16.83
C VAL A 210 42.00 25.23 -15.33
N GLY A 211 42.89 24.55 -14.57
CA GLY A 211 43.04 24.79 -13.14
C GLY A 211 41.84 24.31 -12.29
N ILE A 212 41.06 23.37 -12.82
CA ILE A 212 39.90 22.78 -12.12
C ILE A 212 40.27 21.39 -11.59
N SER A 213 40.04 21.13 -10.30
CA SER A 213 40.42 19.86 -9.69
C SER A 213 39.46 18.72 -9.99
N ARG A 214 38.15 19.01 -10.11
CA ARG A 214 37.12 18.01 -10.42
C ARG A 214 35.90 18.64 -11.08
N VAL A 215 35.36 17.96 -12.08
CA VAL A 215 34.06 18.25 -12.68
C VAL A 215 33.26 16.93 -12.74
N ARG A 216 32.08 16.91 -12.14
CA ARG A 216 31.15 15.78 -12.24
C ARG A 216 29.81 16.29 -12.74
N VAL A 217 29.31 15.69 -13.83
CA VAL A 217 27.96 15.89 -14.36
C VAL A 217 27.11 14.70 -13.94
N TYR A 218 25.88 14.94 -13.50
CA TYR A 218 25.00 13.86 -13.08
C TYR A 218 23.54 14.13 -13.41
N CYS A 219 22.80 13.04 -13.51
CA CYS A 219 21.35 13.01 -13.59
C CYS A 219 20.83 12.07 -12.50
N THR A 220 19.78 12.49 -11.78
CA THR A 220 19.13 11.67 -10.76
C THR A 220 17.62 11.67 -10.98
N ALA A 221 17.00 10.55 -10.70
CA ALA A 221 15.55 10.41 -10.71
C ALA A 221 15.08 9.85 -9.36
N ASP A 222 14.16 10.56 -8.70
CA ASP A 222 13.57 10.18 -7.43
C ASP A 222 12.12 9.72 -7.62
N ASN A 223 11.65 8.81 -6.75
CA ASN A 223 10.32 8.20 -6.80
C ASN A 223 9.99 7.63 -8.18
N VAL A 224 10.93 6.86 -8.73
CA VAL A 224 10.91 6.39 -10.15
C VAL A 224 9.74 5.47 -10.42
N ALA A 225 9.49 4.51 -9.52
CA ALA A 225 8.41 3.54 -9.67
C ALA A 225 7.95 3.00 -8.32
N LEU A 226 6.68 2.61 -8.27
CA LEU A 226 6.07 1.94 -7.13
C LEU A 226 5.19 0.79 -7.65
N TRP A 227 5.48 -0.42 -7.19
CA TRP A 227 4.69 -1.62 -7.47
C TRP A 227 3.94 -2.03 -6.21
N THR A 228 2.62 -2.10 -6.30
CA THR A 228 1.71 -2.43 -5.20
C THR A 228 0.60 -3.34 -5.69
N LYS A 229 -0.21 -3.87 -4.77
CA LYS A 229 -1.33 -4.75 -5.09
C LYS A 229 -2.36 -4.11 -6.02
N ARG A 230 -2.57 -2.80 -5.90
CA ARG A 230 -3.51 -2.04 -6.74
C ARG A 230 -2.86 -0.76 -7.27
N LYS A 231 -2.99 -0.52 -8.58
CA LYS A 231 -2.50 0.71 -9.20
C LYS A 231 -3.20 1.93 -8.60
N GLY A 232 -2.43 2.92 -8.16
CA GLY A 232 -2.90 4.14 -7.51
C GLY A 232 -2.96 4.06 -5.98
N LEU A 233 -2.73 2.88 -5.38
CA LEU A 233 -2.51 2.76 -3.95
C LEU A 233 -1.05 3.04 -3.62
N ASP A 234 -0.79 3.91 -2.67
CA ASP A 234 0.53 4.09 -2.06
C ASP A 234 0.48 3.72 -0.57
N PRO A 235 0.86 2.50 -0.20
CA PRO A 235 0.80 2.03 1.18
C PRO A 235 1.85 2.69 2.08
N ARG A 236 2.85 3.37 1.54
CA ARG A 236 3.88 4.08 2.32
C ARG A 236 3.33 5.29 3.09
N GLN A 237 2.13 5.74 2.74
CA GLN A 237 1.52 6.95 3.33
C GLN A 237 0.84 6.70 4.67
N SER A 238 0.62 5.45 5.07
CA SER A 238 -0.08 5.11 6.31
C SER A 238 0.37 3.78 6.86
N PHE A 239 0.73 3.75 8.13
CA PHE A 239 0.97 2.52 8.89
C PHE A 239 -0.30 1.95 9.52
N THR A 240 -1.37 2.72 9.58
CA THR A 240 -2.42 2.49 10.57
C THR A 240 -3.74 2.08 10.00
N SER A 241 -3.84 1.60 8.78
CA SER A 241 -5.11 1.00 8.40
C SER A 241 -5.99 1.66 7.36
N ALA A 242 -5.79 2.90 7.01
CA ALA A 242 -6.62 3.51 5.97
C ALA A 242 -5.78 4.42 5.09
N THR A 243 -5.93 4.30 3.79
CA THR A 243 -5.46 5.33 2.88
C THR A 243 -6.41 6.51 2.98
N THR A 244 -5.89 7.67 3.23
CA THR A 244 -6.59 8.93 3.03
C THR A 244 -6.23 9.49 1.65
N ALA A 245 -7.09 10.33 1.06
CA ALA A 245 -6.78 11.01 -0.19
C ALA A 245 -5.59 11.97 0.02
N ARG A 246 -4.37 11.47 -0.20
CA ARG A 246 -3.13 12.22 -0.09
C ARG A 246 -2.45 12.28 -1.45
N TYR A 247 -1.67 13.31 -1.68
CA TYR A 247 -0.79 13.36 -2.84
C TYR A 247 0.28 12.28 -2.70
N THR A 248 0.43 11.49 -3.75
CA THR A 248 1.56 10.56 -3.86
C THR A 248 2.85 11.34 -4.11
N PRO A 249 4.00 10.87 -3.61
CA PRO A 249 5.29 11.44 -3.98
C PRO A 249 5.44 11.52 -5.50
N ILE A 250 5.75 12.70 -6.00
CA ILE A 250 5.95 12.92 -7.43
C ILE A 250 7.30 12.35 -7.87
N ARG A 251 7.34 11.88 -9.11
CA ARG A 251 8.61 11.56 -9.76
C ARG A 251 9.34 12.86 -10.08
N THR A 252 10.58 12.96 -9.62
CA THR A 252 11.43 14.12 -9.88
C THR A 252 12.65 13.68 -10.67
N VAL A 253 12.97 14.39 -11.74
CA VAL A 253 14.21 14.19 -12.51
C VAL A 253 15.02 15.47 -12.41
N SER A 254 16.26 15.35 -11.99
CA SER A 254 17.17 16.48 -11.78
C SER A 254 18.49 16.22 -12.47
N GLY A 255 19.11 17.27 -12.98
CA GLY A 255 20.48 17.25 -13.51
C GLY A 255 21.33 18.30 -12.81
N GLY A 256 22.59 18.02 -12.65
CA GLY A 256 23.52 18.96 -12.00
C GLY A 256 24.97 18.78 -12.43
N ILE A 257 25.76 19.81 -12.12
CA ILE A 257 27.19 19.85 -12.34
C ILE A 257 27.86 20.25 -11.04
N ASN A 258 28.79 19.42 -10.57
CA ASN A 258 29.64 19.74 -9.41
C ASN A 258 31.03 20.12 -9.93
N VAL A 259 31.51 21.29 -9.54
CA VAL A 259 32.83 21.78 -9.89
C VAL A 259 33.64 22.04 -8.60
N ALA A 260 34.85 21.52 -8.54
CA ALA A 260 35.81 21.82 -7.50
C ALA A 260 37.07 22.42 -8.11
N PHE A 261 37.56 23.47 -7.47
CA PHE A 261 38.73 24.22 -7.88
C PHE A 261 39.97 23.86 -7.08
#